data_5704cf950fd0842d770e200f26ff8744
#
_entry.id   5704cf950fd0842d770e200f26ff8744
#
_cell.length_a   1.000
_cell.length_b   1.000
_cell.length_c   1.000
_cell.angle_alpha   90.00
_cell.angle_beta   90.00
_cell.angle_gamma   90.00
#
_symmetry.space_group_name_H-M   'P 1'
#
loop_
_entity.id
_entity.type
_entity.pdbx_description
1 polymer ?
#
loop_
_entity_poly.entity_id
_entity_poly.type
_entity_poly.pdbx_seq_one_letter_code
_entity_poly.pdbx_strand_id
1 'polypeptide(L)'
;PETKSFDDDRFWKPEMDKSGNGFAVIRFLPAPEGEEIPWIRMFSHSFQGPGGWYIENSLTTINKNDPVGEMNRRLWNSGSEADKETARKQKRKLSYYTNIYVVADPKHPENEGKVFLYKFGKKIFDKVMEAMQPQFEDETPVNPFDLWKGANFKLKIRKVDGYWNYDKSEFDAPAPLHEDESVMEAAYNAEHKLKPFHEVSNFKTYDELKEKMERVLGENRDNRTAEQIAQDVEDSFSDP
;
A
#
# COMPACT_ATOMS: atom_id res chain seq x y z
N PRO A 1 24.55 -7.69 -1.06
CA PRO A 1 23.59 -7.96 -2.10
C PRO A 1 22.46 -6.94 -1.98
N GLU A 2 22.39 -6.11 -2.98
CA GLU A 2 21.42 -5.04 -3.11
C GLU A 2 20.02 -5.64 -3.07
N THR A 3 19.22 -5.21 -2.13
CA THR A 3 17.78 -5.39 -2.19
C THR A 3 17.29 -4.56 -3.36
N LYS A 4 17.14 -5.20 -4.52
CA LYS A 4 16.42 -4.60 -5.61
C LYS A 4 15.01 -4.30 -5.09
N SER A 5 14.70 -3.04 -4.89
CA SER A 5 13.32 -2.62 -4.84
C SER A 5 12.74 -3.02 -6.19
N PHE A 6 11.79 -3.94 -6.19
CA PHE A 6 11.06 -4.27 -7.40
C PHE A 6 10.19 -3.05 -7.73
N ASP A 7 10.72 -2.15 -8.57
CA ASP A 7 9.88 -1.20 -9.27
C ASP A 7 9.03 -2.00 -10.25
N ASP A 8 7.79 -2.23 -9.85
CA ASP A 8 6.81 -2.86 -10.72
C ASP A 8 6.31 -1.80 -11.71
N ASP A 9 6.70 -1.94 -12.98
CA ASP A 9 6.39 -1.00 -14.04
C ASP A 9 4.90 -0.83 -14.30
N ARG A 10 4.07 -1.72 -13.79
CA ARG A 10 2.62 -1.61 -13.90
C ARG A 10 2.04 -0.50 -13.04
N PHE A 11 2.75 -0.07 -11.98
CA PHE A 11 2.30 0.95 -11.05
C PHE A 11 2.71 2.35 -11.48
N TRP A 12 1.75 3.24 -11.44
CA TRP A 12 1.98 4.68 -11.60
C TRP A 12 2.18 5.32 -10.23
N LYS A 13 3.10 6.26 -10.16
CA LYS A 13 3.33 7.11 -8.98
C LYS A 13 3.33 8.57 -9.39
N PRO A 14 2.64 9.45 -8.64
CA PRO A 14 2.76 10.88 -8.87
C PRO A 14 4.17 11.35 -8.49
N GLU A 15 4.72 12.28 -9.26
CA GLU A 15 5.96 12.95 -8.92
C GLU A 15 5.67 14.30 -8.26
N MET A 16 6.35 14.56 -7.16
CA MET A 16 6.27 15.84 -6.46
C MET A 16 7.42 16.75 -6.90
N ASP A 17 7.16 18.05 -6.92
CA ASP A 17 8.18 19.07 -7.15
C ASP A 17 9.06 19.27 -5.90
N LYS A 18 10.04 20.19 -6.00
CA LYS A 18 10.95 20.50 -4.90
C LYS A 18 10.25 21.08 -3.67
N SER A 19 9.09 21.68 -3.86
CA SER A 19 8.27 22.24 -2.77
C SER A 19 7.39 21.18 -2.10
N GLY A 20 7.38 19.96 -2.63
CA GLY A 20 6.55 18.88 -2.14
C GLY A 20 5.12 18.88 -2.67
N ASN A 21 4.86 19.58 -3.77
CA ASN A 21 3.57 19.63 -4.44
C ASN A 21 3.56 18.65 -5.63
N GLY A 22 2.46 17.93 -5.78
CA GLY A 22 2.21 17.06 -6.92
C GLY A 22 0.83 17.31 -7.51
N PHE A 23 0.72 17.17 -8.81
CA PHE A 23 -0.56 17.31 -9.53
C PHE A 23 -0.60 16.35 -10.71
N ALA A 24 -1.72 15.64 -10.80
CA ALA A 24 -2.08 14.83 -11.96
C ALA A 24 -3.60 14.72 -12.04
N VAL A 25 -4.10 14.41 -13.22
CA VAL A 25 -5.50 14.03 -13.40
C VAL A 25 -5.54 12.57 -13.81
N ILE A 26 -6.24 11.76 -13.05
CA ILE A 26 -6.39 10.33 -13.28
C ILE A 26 -7.88 9.97 -13.40
N ARG A 27 -8.15 8.85 -14.02
CA ARG A 27 -9.49 8.28 -14.10
C ARG A 27 -9.45 6.86 -13.54
N PHE A 28 -10.22 6.62 -12.49
CA PHE A 28 -10.42 5.27 -11.99
C PHE A 28 -11.18 4.44 -13.02
N LEU A 29 -10.75 3.19 -13.21
CA LEU A 29 -11.33 2.30 -14.21
C LEU A 29 -12.23 1.24 -13.55
N PRO A 30 -13.20 0.68 -14.28
CA PRO A 30 -14.08 -0.35 -13.75
C PRO A 30 -13.30 -1.62 -13.37
N ALA A 31 -13.99 -2.60 -12.76
CA ALA A 31 -13.39 -3.89 -12.49
C ALA A 31 -12.85 -4.52 -13.78
N PRO A 32 -11.66 -5.15 -13.72
CA PRO A 32 -11.14 -5.89 -14.87
C PRO A 32 -12.08 -7.01 -15.29
N GLU A 33 -11.98 -7.44 -16.55
CA GLU A 33 -12.79 -8.54 -17.07
C GLU A 33 -12.70 -9.79 -16.18
N GLY A 34 -13.84 -10.33 -15.81
CA GLY A 34 -13.94 -11.51 -14.94
C GLY A 34 -13.80 -11.22 -13.46
N GLU A 35 -13.63 -9.97 -13.07
CA GLU A 35 -13.59 -9.53 -11.67
C GLU A 35 -14.80 -8.64 -11.34
N GLU A 36 -15.21 -8.63 -10.08
CA GLU A 36 -16.45 -7.95 -9.68
C GLU A 36 -16.20 -6.59 -9.04
N ILE A 37 -15.02 -6.40 -8.42
CA ILE A 37 -14.68 -5.22 -7.64
C ILE A 37 -13.52 -4.48 -8.31
N PRO A 38 -13.62 -3.15 -8.49
CA PRO A 38 -12.59 -2.37 -9.18
C PRO A 38 -11.36 -2.05 -8.32
N TRP A 39 -11.29 -2.55 -7.09
CA TRP A 39 -10.13 -2.39 -6.22
C TRP A 39 -9.84 -3.66 -5.45
N ILE A 40 -8.63 -3.78 -4.93
CA ILE A 40 -8.27 -4.74 -3.88
C ILE A 40 -7.64 -4.01 -2.70
N ARG A 41 -7.77 -4.61 -1.52
CA ARG A 41 -7.08 -4.17 -0.32
C ARG A 41 -5.82 -4.98 -0.12
N MET A 42 -4.77 -4.31 0.34
CA MET A 42 -3.51 -4.94 0.71
C MET A 42 -3.04 -4.40 2.06
N PHE A 43 -2.80 -5.29 3.00
CA PHE A 43 -2.16 -4.93 4.26
C PHE A 43 -0.66 -5.17 4.16
N SER A 44 0.13 -4.28 4.72
CA SER A 44 1.58 -4.37 4.74
C SER A 44 2.16 -3.81 6.03
N HIS A 45 3.38 -4.22 6.33
CA HIS A 45 4.17 -3.64 7.40
C HIS A 45 5.42 -3.00 6.81
N SER A 46 5.80 -1.83 7.32
CA SER A 46 7.02 -1.13 6.94
C SER A 46 7.58 -0.45 8.18
N PHE A 47 8.66 -1.00 8.71
CA PHE A 47 9.34 -0.45 9.88
C PHE A 47 10.82 -0.81 9.87
N GLN A 48 11.61 -0.04 10.63
CA GLN A 48 13.05 -0.24 10.76
C GLN A 48 13.38 -0.77 12.16
N GLY A 49 14.28 -1.73 12.20
CA GLY A 49 14.89 -2.24 13.42
C GLY A 49 16.41 -2.23 13.32
N PRO A 50 17.12 -2.71 14.37
CA PRO A 50 18.58 -2.80 14.36
C PRO A 50 19.17 -3.60 13.20
N GLY A 51 18.43 -4.58 12.70
CA GLY A 51 18.83 -5.43 11.57
C GLY A 51 18.43 -4.91 10.19
N GLY A 52 17.88 -3.71 10.09
CA GLY A 52 17.47 -3.07 8.83
C GLY A 52 15.97 -2.85 8.72
N TRP A 53 15.48 -2.82 7.49
CA TRP A 53 14.07 -2.61 7.18
C TRP A 53 13.30 -3.91 7.07
N TYR A 54 12.08 -3.90 7.62
CA TYR A 54 11.05 -4.90 7.36
C TYR A 54 9.97 -4.26 6.49
N ILE A 55 9.89 -4.67 5.23
CA ILE A 55 8.91 -4.18 4.26
C ILE A 55 8.30 -5.41 3.60
N GLU A 56 7.11 -5.81 4.07
CA GLU A 56 6.46 -7.03 3.60
C GLU A 56 4.93 -6.89 3.63
N ASN A 57 4.28 -7.56 2.69
CA ASN A 57 2.84 -7.72 2.73
C ASN A 57 2.44 -8.63 3.88
N SER A 58 1.39 -8.25 4.60
CA SER A 58 0.85 -9.02 5.70
C SER A 58 0.01 -10.19 5.22
N LEU A 59 0.20 -11.35 5.81
CA LEU A 59 -0.64 -12.54 5.58
C LEU A 59 -2.10 -12.32 5.98
N THR A 60 -2.40 -11.32 6.82
CA THR A 60 -3.78 -10.97 7.16
C THR A 60 -4.57 -10.47 5.94
N THR A 61 -3.90 -10.03 4.89
CA THR A 61 -4.53 -9.70 3.60
C THR A 61 -5.32 -10.87 3.03
N ILE A 62 -4.82 -12.09 3.21
CA ILE A 62 -5.43 -13.34 2.75
C ILE A 62 -6.00 -14.17 3.90
N ASN A 63 -6.37 -13.51 5.00
CA ASN A 63 -7.00 -14.11 6.18
C ASN A 63 -6.16 -15.18 6.88
N LYS A 64 -4.83 -15.04 6.83
CA LYS A 64 -3.89 -15.91 7.54
C LYS A 64 -3.20 -15.14 8.66
N ASN A 65 -2.72 -15.87 9.67
CA ASN A 65 -1.95 -15.30 10.75
C ASN A 65 -0.62 -14.74 10.23
N ASP A 66 -0.24 -13.58 10.75
CA ASP A 66 1.00 -12.89 10.42
C ASP A 66 1.86 -12.72 11.68
N PRO A 67 3.17 -13.02 11.63
CA PRO A 67 4.02 -12.97 12.83
C PRO A 67 4.16 -11.56 13.41
N VAL A 68 4.21 -10.52 12.58
CA VAL A 68 4.26 -9.14 13.06
C VAL A 68 2.95 -8.74 13.71
N GLY A 69 1.81 -9.13 13.13
CA GLY A 69 0.49 -8.89 13.70
C GLY A 69 0.33 -9.54 15.09
N GLU A 70 0.81 -10.77 15.24
CA GLU A 70 0.77 -11.48 16.51
C GLU A 70 1.68 -10.81 17.55
N MET A 71 2.89 -10.43 17.17
CA MET A 71 3.82 -9.72 18.05
C MET A 71 3.23 -8.39 18.51
N ASN A 72 2.66 -7.61 17.59
CA ASN A 72 2.05 -6.33 17.93
C ASN A 72 0.87 -6.46 18.88
N ARG A 73 0.10 -7.54 18.76
CA ARG A 73 -0.98 -7.84 19.70
C ARG A 73 -0.43 -8.10 21.10
N ARG A 74 0.64 -8.88 21.22
CA ARG A 74 1.30 -9.13 22.51
C ARG A 74 1.85 -7.83 23.11
N LEU A 75 2.52 -7.02 22.32
CA LEU A 75 3.07 -5.72 22.76
C LEU A 75 1.96 -4.78 23.25
N TRP A 76 0.87 -4.71 22.49
CA TRP A 76 -0.28 -3.86 22.86
C TRP A 76 -0.92 -4.30 24.17
N ASN A 77 -1.04 -5.59 24.39
CA ASN A 77 -1.67 -6.19 25.57
C ASN A 77 -0.75 -6.29 26.80
N SER A 78 0.53 -5.94 26.67
CA SER A 78 1.49 -6.01 27.78
C SER A 78 1.21 -5.02 28.91
N GLY A 79 0.46 -3.95 28.62
CA GLY A 79 0.18 -2.85 29.56
C GLY A 79 1.29 -1.81 29.65
N SER A 80 2.42 -2.02 29.00
CA SER A 80 3.54 -1.07 28.94
C SER A 80 3.30 -0.02 27.85
N GLU A 81 3.46 1.27 28.18
CA GLU A 81 3.38 2.34 27.19
C GLU A 81 4.50 2.27 26.16
N ALA A 82 5.69 1.82 26.56
CA ALA A 82 6.81 1.61 25.64
C ALA A 82 6.50 0.53 24.61
N ASP A 83 5.89 -0.58 25.02
CA ASP A 83 5.48 -1.65 24.10
C ASP A 83 4.37 -1.22 23.17
N LYS A 84 3.41 -0.44 23.67
CA LYS A 84 2.35 0.14 22.82
C LYS A 84 2.90 1.07 21.76
N GLU A 85 3.89 1.89 22.12
CA GLU A 85 4.56 2.78 21.17
C GLU A 85 5.30 2.00 20.08
N THR A 86 5.98 0.93 20.45
CA THR A 86 6.61 0.01 19.51
C THR A 86 5.57 -0.61 18.57
N ALA A 87 4.45 -1.09 19.10
CA ALA A 87 3.37 -1.64 18.30
C ALA A 87 2.77 -0.62 17.31
N ARG A 88 2.65 0.65 17.72
CA ARG A 88 2.18 1.74 16.82
C ARG A 88 3.11 1.94 15.64
N LYS A 89 4.43 1.90 15.85
CA LYS A 89 5.43 2.03 14.77
C LYS A 89 5.43 0.85 13.82
N GLN A 90 5.01 -0.31 14.28
CA GLN A 90 4.99 -1.57 13.52
C GLN A 90 3.60 -1.93 13.02
N LYS A 91 2.63 -1.05 13.20
CA LYS A 91 1.23 -1.27 12.82
C LYS A 91 1.11 -1.52 11.32
N ARG A 92 0.25 -2.48 10.96
CA ARG A 92 -0.03 -2.73 9.55
C ARG A 92 -0.69 -1.51 8.89
N LYS A 93 -0.34 -1.31 7.63
CA LYS A 93 -0.87 -0.25 6.78
C LYS A 93 -1.82 -0.84 5.76
N LEU A 94 -2.95 -0.17 5.55
CA LEU A 94 -3.90 -0.52 4.52
C LEU A 94 -3.65 0.30 3.26
N SER A 95 -3.54 -0.39 2.13
CA SER A 95 -3.48 0.20 0.81
C SER A 95 -4.54 -0.38 -0.10
N TYR A 96 -4.94 0.39 -1.10
CA TYR A 96 -5.85 -0.02 -2.16
C TYR A 96 -5.12 0.01 -3.49
N TYR A 97 -5.38 -0.98 -4.34
CA TYR A 97 -4.88 -1.04 -5.70
C TYR A 97 -6.07 -0.96 -6.66
N THR A 98 -5.99 -0.06 -7.63
CA THR A 98 -6.97 0.07 -8.70
C THR A 98 -6.26 0.24 -10.03
N ASN A 99 -6.95 -0.05 -11.13
CA ASN A 99 -6.53 0.40 -12.43
C ASN A 99 -6.92 1.86 -12.62
N ILE A 100 -6.05 2.62 -13.24
CA ILE A 100 -6.29 4.02 -13.61
C ILE A 100 -5.87 4.28 -15.06
N TYR A 101 -6.52 5.26 -15.66
CA TYR A 101 -6.10 5.88 -16.90
C TYR A 101 -5.50 7.24 -16.56
N VAL A 102 -4.31 7.53 -17.04
CA VAL A 102 -3.67 8.84 -16.81
C VAL A 102 -4.20 9.84 -17.81
N VAL A 103 -4.95 10.82 -17.32
CA VAL A 103 -5.54 11.88 -18.14
C VAL A 103 -4.55 13.01 -18.39
N ALA A 104 -3.89 13.47 -17.31
CA ALA A 104 -2.85 14.50 -17.38
C ALA A 104 -1.79 14.24 -16.30
N ASP A 105 -0.54 14.27 -16.71
CA ASP A 105 0.61 14.14 -15.84
C ASP A 105 1.71 15.09 -16.31
N PRO A 106 1.71 16.35 -15.86
CA PRO A 106 2.63 17.37 -16.36
C PRO A 106 4.11 17.05 -16.21
N LYS A 107 4.47 16.28 -15.17
CA LYS A 107 5.86 15.84 -14.93
C LYS A 107 6.27 14.68 -15.84
N HIS A 108 5.30 13.86 -16.27
CA HIS A 108 5.51 12.67 -17.08
C HIS A 108 4.44 12.58 -18.18
N PRO A 109 4.45 13.52 -19.16
CA PRO A 109 3.43 13.53 -20.21
C PRO A 109 3.43 12.26 -21.06
N GLU A 110 4.52 11.51 -21.07
CA GLU A 110 4.60 10.20 -21.72
C GLU A 110 3.65 9.15 -21.16
N ASN A 111 3.19 9.34 -19.92
CA ASN A 111 2.22 8.45 -19.27
C ASN A 111 0.77 8.76 -19.64
N GLU A 112 0.52 9.94 -20.20
CA GLU A 112 -0.84 10.33 -20.56
C GLU A 112 -1.44 9.40 -21.62
N GLY A 113 -2.69 9.01 -21.39
CA GLY A 113 -3.38 8.06 -22.26
C GLY A 113 -3.06 6.58 -22.02
N LYS A 114 -2.31 6.27 -20.97
CA LYS A 114 -1.93 4.91 -20.61
C LYS A 114 -2.65 4.42 -19.35
N VAL A 115 -2.76 3.11 -19.25
CA VAL A 115 -3.37 2.41 -18.11
C VAL A 115 -2.27 1.88 -17.18
N PHE A 116 -2.43 2.17 -15.90
CA PHE A 116 -1.54 1.70 -14.84
C PHE A 116 -2.34 1.20 -13.65
N LEU A 117 -1.69 0.46 -12.78
CA LEU A 117 -2.14 0.26 -11.41
C LEU A 117 -1.74 1.48 -10.56
N TYR A 118 -2.60 1.82 -9.62
CA TYR A 118 -2.36 2.90 -8.67
C TYR A 118 -2.59 2.40 -7.24
N LYS A 119 -1.58 2.61 -6.40
CA LYS A 119 -1.63 2.28 -4.97
C LYS A 119 -1.90 3.55 -4.18
N PHE A 120 -2.96 3.54 -3.37
CA PHE A 120 -3.35 4.69 -2.55
C PHE A 120 -3.89 4.24 -1.20
N GLY A 121 -3.99 5.18 -0.28
CA GLY A 121 -4.45 4.93 1.08
C GLY A 121 -5.91 5.30 1.31
N LYS A 122 -6.30 5.24 2.58
CA LYS A 122 -7.66 5.50 3.04
C LYS A 122 -8.17 6.90 2.70
N LYS A 123 -7.32 7.92 2.70
CA LYS A 123 -7.74 9.31 2.43
C LYS A 123 -8.34 9.49 1.04
N ILE A 124 -7.72 8.88 0.04
CA ILE A 124 -8.25 8.89 -1.33
C ILE A 124 -9.45 7.96 -1.44
N PHE A 125 -9.37 6.76 -0.82
CA PHE A 125 -10.49 5.82 -0.84
C PHE A 125 -11.76 6.41 -0.23
N ASP A 126 -11.65 7.17 0.85
CA ASP A 126 -12.78 7.86 1.47
C ASP A 126 -13.43 8.86 0.50
N LYS A 127 -12.64 9.56 -0.33
CA LYS A 127 -13.17 10.46 -1.37
C LYS A 127 -13.92 9.69 -2.45
N VAL A 128 -13.43 8.52 -2.84
CA VAL A 128 -14.11 7.62 -3.80
C VAL A 128 -15.44 7.17 -3.22
N MET A 129 -15.46 6.71 -1.98
CA MET A 129 -16.68 6.23 -1.31
C MET A 129 -17.70 7.36 -1.09
N GLU A 130 -17.22 8.56 -0.76
CA GLU A 130 -18.10 9.73 -0.62
C GLU A 130 -18.78 10.11 -1.95
N ALA A 131 -18.06 9.99 -3.06
CA ALA A 131 -18.64 10.20 -4.40
C ALA A 131 -19.74 9.16 -4.70
N MET A 132 -19.53 7.90 -4.34
CA MET A 132 -20.49 6.82 -4.55
C MET A 132 -21.68 6.87 -3.61
N GLN A 133 -21.46 7.29 -2.39
CA GLN A 133 -22.47 7.38 -1.32
C GLN A 133 -22.38 8.74 -0.61
N PRO A 134 -22.89 9.81 -1.24
CA PRO A 134 -22.83 11.14 -0.65
C PRO A 134 -23.54 11.19 0.71
N GLN A 135 -23.02 12.00 1.61
CA GLN A 135 -23.58 12.18 2.94
C GLN A 135 -24.90 12.98 2.91
N PHE A 136 -25.04 13.90 1.97
CA PHE A 136 -26.20 14.81 1.89
C PHE A 136 -27.13 14.41 0.74
N GLU A 137 -28.44 14.52 0.99
CA GLU A 137 -29.47 14.10 0.02
C GLU A 137 -29.52 14.91 -1.27
N ASP A 138 -29.03 16.17 -1.23
CA ASP A 138 -28.98 17.05 -2.39
C ASP A 138 -27.82 16.73 -3.34
N GLU A 139 -26.89 15.89 -2.91
CA GLU A 139 -25.75 15.47 -3.71
C GLU A 139 -26.12 14.24 -4.56
N THR A 140 -25.79 14.29 -5.84
CA THR A 140 -26.02 13.17 -6.77
C THR A 140 -24.89 12.15 -6.65
N PRO A 141 -25.19 10.87 -6.38
CA PRO A 141 -24.17 9.81 -6.39
C PRO A 141 -23.47 9.70 -7.74
N VAL A 142 -22.16 9.54 -7.69
CA VAL A 142 -21.32 9.28 -8.86
C VAL A 142 -20.49 8.03 -8.59
N ASN A 143 -20.50 7.07 -9.53
CA ASN A 143 -19.58 5.96 -9.50
C ASN A 143 -18.31 6.33 -10.29
N PRO A 144 -17.20 6.64 -9.61
CA PRO A 144 -15.99 7.09 -10.29
C PRO A 144 -15.39 6.04 -11.25
N PHE A 145 -15.76 4.79 -11.07
CA PHE A 145 -15.26 3.67 -11.89
C PHE A 145 -16.05 3.45 -13.18
N ASP A 146 -17.15 4.15 -13.36
CA ASP A 146 -17.95 4.03 -14.58
C ASP A 146 -17.28 4.77 -15.76
N LEU A 147 -17.07 4.06 -16.88
CA LEU A 147 -16.42 4.63 -18.07
C LEU A 147 -17.20 5.79 -18.69
N TRP A 148 -18.54 5.78 -18.56
CA TRP A 148 -19.45 6.71 -19.22
C TRP A 148 -19.91 7.84 -18.30
N LYS A 149 -20.23 7.50 -17.05
CA LYS A 149 -20.86 8.38 -16.07
C LYS A 149 -19.98 8.70 -14.87
N GLY A 150 -18.75 8.25 -14.87
CA GLY A 150 -17.80 8.54 -13.81
C GLY A 150 -17.25 9.95 -13.91
N ALA A 151 -16.16 10.20 -13.24
CA ALA A 151 -15.53 11.52 -13.19
C ALA A 151 -14.02 11.40 -13.09
N ASN A 152 -13.31 12.33 -13.70
CA ASN A 152 -11.88 12.46 -13.51
C ASN A 152 -11.56 12.88 -12.08
N PHE A 153 -10.44 12.40 -11.57
CA PHE A 153 -9.95 12.75 -10.25
C PHE A 153 -8.71 13.63 -10.36
N LYS A 154 -8.82 14.84 -9.83
CA LYS A 154 -7.70 15.78 -9.73
C LYS A 154 -6.91 15.43 -8.49
N LEU A 155 -5.82 14.71 -8.66
CA LEU A 155 -4.91 14.35 -7.59
C LEU A 155 -4.01 15.56 -7.28
N LYS A 156 -4.16 16.08 -6.09
CA LYS A 156 -3.37 17.21 -5.58
C LYS A 156 -2.70 16.79 -4.30
N ILE A 157 -1.39 16.84 -4.30
CA ILE A 157 -0.56 16.43 -3.17
C ILE A 157 0.19 17.66 -2.67
N ARG A 158 0.16 17.87 -1.37
CA ARG A 158 0.96 18.90 -0.70
C ARG A 158 1.57 18.34 0.58
N LYS A 159 2.64 18.97 1.02
CA LYS A 159 3.29 18.63 2.28
C LYS A 159 2.75 19.51 3.39
N VAL A 160 2.21 18.91 4.44
CA VAL A 160 1.68 19.58 5.61
C VAL A 160 2.33 18.97 6.84
N ASP A 161 3.02 19.79 7.64
CA ASP A 161 3.74 19.35 8.85
C ASP A 161 4.68 18.15 8.61
N GLY A 162 5.32 18.14 7.45
CA GLY A 162 6.25 17.08 7.07
C GLY A 162 5.61 15.82 6.47
N TYR A 163 4.28 15.78 6.38
CA TYR A 163 3.53 14.64 5.82
C TYR A 163 2.85 14.99 4.51
N TRP A 164 2.74 14.00 3.62
CA TRP A 164 1.97 14.12 2.38
C TRP A 164 0.49 14.20 2.70
N ASN A 165 -0.20 15.18 2.08
CA ASN A 165 -1.61 15.43 2.29
C ASN A 165 -2.33 15.52 0.95
N TYR A 166 -3.48 14.85 0.85
CA TYR A 166 -4.31 14.76 -0.35
C TYR A 166 -5.62 15.54 -0.22
N ASP A 167 -5.75 16.38 0.80
CA ASP A 167 -6.99 17.06 1.18
C ASP A 167 -7.59 17.95 0.07
N LYS A 168 -6.74 18.48 -0.80
CA LYS A 168 -7.16 19.31 -1.95
C LYS A 168 -7.56 18.51 -3.18
N SER A 169 -7.39 17.21 -3.17
CA SER A 169 -7.81 16.34 -4.26
C SER A 169 -9.33 16.30 -4.36
N GLU A 170 -9.86 16.31 -5.58
CA GLU A 170 -11.30 16.36 -5.82
C GLU A 170 -11.67 15.72 -7.15
N PHE A 171 -12.90 15.23 -7.25
CA PHE A 171 -13.46 14.80 -8.52
C PHE A 171 -13.93 15.99 -9.33
N ASP A 172 -13.76 15.88 -10.64
CA ASP A 172 -14.34 16.80 -11.62
C ASP A 172 -15.83 16.46 -11.86
N ALA A 173 -16.50 17.25 -12.65
CA ALA A 173 -17.88 16.96 -13.05
C ALA A 173 -17.94 15.61 -13.80
N PRO A 174 -19.03 14.83 -13.65
CA PRO A 174 -19.19 13.57 -14.37
C PRO A 174 -19.08 13.76 -15.90
N ALA A 175 -18.31 12.86 -16.51
CA ALA A 175 -18.09 12.85 -17.95
C ALA A 175 -17.62 11.46 -18.41
N PRO A 176 -17.78 11.08 -19.67
CA PRO A 176 -17.12 9.90 -20.21
C PRO A 176 -15.59 10.00 -20.09
N LEU A 177 -14.91 8.85 -19.96
CA LEU A 177 -13.45 8.81 -19.94
C LEU A 177 -12.86 9.50 -21.18
N HIS A 178 -13.43 9.25 -22.34
CA HIS A 178 -13.00 9.80 -23.61
C HIS A 178 -14.19 9.94 -24.55
N GLU A 179 -14.10 10.87 -25.52
CA GLU A 179 -15.13 11.05 -26.55
C GLU A 179 -15.20 9.86 -27.52
N ASP A 180 -14.06 9.21 -27.76
CA ASP A 180 -13.94 8.07 -28.64
C ASP A 180 -14.10 6.77 -27.84
N GLU A 181 -15.15 6.00 -28.16
CA GLU A 181 -15.44 4.71 -27.54
C GLU A 181 -14.31 3.70 -27.73
N SER A 182 -13.58 3.77 -28.85
CA SER A 182 -12.47 2.86 -29.10
C SER A 182 -11.32 3.08 -28.12
N VAL A 183 -11.11 4.32 -27.66
CA VAL A 183 -10.13 4.65 -26.61
C VAL A 183 -10.58 4.07 -25.28
N MET A 184 -11.86 4.16 -24.96
CA MET A 184 -12.41 3.57 -23.74
C MET A 184 -12.30 2.04 -23.72
N GLU A 185 -12.60 1.40 -24.85
CA GLU A 185 -12.47 -0.05 -25.00
C GLU A 185 -11.00 -0.48 -24.85
N ALA A 186 -10.07 0.23 -25.48
CA ALA A 186 -8.64 -0.04 -25.37
C ALA A 186 -8.15 0.11 -23.93
N ALA A 187 -8.63 1.12 -23.21
CA ALA A 187 -8.29 1.30 -21.79
C ALA A 187 -8.82 0.13 -20.94
N TYR A 188 -10.06 -0.28 -21.16
CA TYR A 188 -10.63 -1.43 -20.46
C TYR A 188 -9.82 -2.71 -20.73
N ASN A 189 -9.46 -2.95 -21.97
CA ASN A 189 -8.69 -4.15 -22.36
C ASN A 189 -7.24 -4.10 -21.86
N ALA A 190 -6.72 -2.93 -21.53
CA ALA A 190 -5.37 -2.75 -21.00
C ALA A 190 -5.30 -2.90 -19.47
N GLU A 191 -6.43 -3.05 -18.79
CA GLU A 191 -6.46 -3.21 -17.33
C GLU A 191 -5.69 -4.44 -16.89
N HIS A 192 -5.02 -4.30 -15.74
CA HIS A 192 -4.35 -5.40 -15.05
C HIS A 192 -5.33 -6.13 -14.14
N LYS A 193 -5.24 -7.45 -14.09
CA LYS A 193 -6.04 -8.25 -13.15
C LYS A 193 -5.61 -7.92 -11.72
N LEU A 194 -6.57 -7.83 -10.82
CA LEU A 194 -6.34 -7.51 -9.41
C LEU A 194 -6.30 -8.76 -8.52
N LYS A 195 -7.14 -9.74 -8.79
CA LYS A 195 -7.20 -10.98 -8.00
C LYS A 195 -5.85 -11.68 -7.82
N PRO A 196 -4.94 -11.74 -8.82
CA PRO A 196 -3.64 -12.37 -8.64
C PRO A 196 -2.80 -11.82 -7.51
N PHE A 197 -2.99 -10.56 -7.11
CA PHE A 197 -2.30 -9.98 -5.96
C PHE A 197 -2.65 -10.67 -4.63
N HIS A 198 -3.80 -11.34 -4.54
CA HIS A 198 -4.25 -12.09 -3.37
C HIS A 198 -3.91 -13.58 -3.44
N GLU A 199 -3.24 -14.05 -4.48
CA GLU A 199 -2.78 -15.44 -4.55
C GLU A 199 -1.73 -15.71 -3.48
N VAL A 200 -1.85 -16.87 -2.81
CA VAL A 200 -0.94 -17.28 -1.73
C VAL A 200 0.52 -17.25 -2.17
N SER A 201 0.80 -17.62 -3.42
CA SER A 201 2.16 -17.63 -4.00
C SER A 201 2.83 -16.25 -4.04
N ASN A 202 2.05 -15.17 -3.94
CA ASN A 202 2.57 -13.78 -3.92
C ASN A 202 2.89 -13.28 -2.50
N PHE A 203 2.76 -14.14 -1.50
CA PHE A 203 3.10 -13.83 -0.10
C PHE A 203 4.22 -14.75 0.36
N LYS A 204 5.11 -14.22 1.18
CA LYS A 204 6.04 -15.04 1.93
C LYS A 204 5.29 -15.88 2.96
N THR A 205 5.84 -17.05 3.28
CA THR A 205 5.25 -17.92 4.30
C THR A 205 5.38 -17.29 5.69
N TYR A 206 4.57 -17.76 6.63
CA TYR A 206 4.66 -17.34 8.03
C TYR A 206 6.09 -17.49 8.58
N ASP A 207 6.74 -18.63 8.31
CA ASP A 207 8.08 -18.91 8.81
C ASP A 207 9.14 -17.98 8.20
N GLU A 208 9.06 -17.70 6.90
CA GLU A 208 9.94 -16.75 6.23
C GLU A 208 9.78 -15.33 6.79
N LEU A 209 8.54 -14.89 7.03
CA LEU A 209 8.24 -13.59 7.62
C LEU A 209 8.72 -13.51 9.06
N LYS A 210 8.53 -14.57 9.85
CA LYS A 210 8.99 -14.64 11.25
C LYS A 210 10.50 -14.54 11.33
N GLU A 211 11.22 -15.30 10.50
CA GLU A 211 12.68 -15.24 10.43
C GLU A 211 13.17 -13.83 10.07
N LYS A 212 12.56 -13.19 9.09
CA LYS A 212 12.89 -11.80 8.73
C LYS A 212 12.61 -10.83 9.86
N MET A 213 11.46 -10.95 10.52
CA MET A 213 11.08 -10.12 11.66
C MET A 213 12.12 -10.22 12.79
N GLU A 214 12.48 -11.44 13.17
CA GLU A 214 13.47 -11.69 14.22
C GLU A 214 14.85 -11.12 13.86
N ARG A 215 15.27 -11.28 12.62
CA ARG A 215 16.52 -10.70 12.11
C ARG A 215 16.52 -9.18 12.14
N VAL A 216 15.43 -8.54 11.65
CA VAL A 216 15.29 -7.09 11.61
C VAL A 216 15.25 -6.50 13.01
N LEU A 217 14.54 -7.13 13.94
CA LEU A 217 14.43 -6.68 15.32
C LEU A 217 15.65 -7.04 16.18
N GLY A 218 16.59 -7.85 15.68
CA GLY A 218 17.79 -8.25 16.38
C GLY A 218 17.58 -9.36 17.40
N GLU A 219 16.41 -10.00 17.43
CA GLU A 219 16.07 -11.07 18.39
C GLU A 219 16.92 -12.34 18.19
N ASN A 220 17.47 -12.53 16.97
CA ASN A 220 18.35 -13.67 16.68
C ASN A 220 19.82 -13.46 17.09
N ARG A 221 20.17 -12.31 17.66
CA ARG A 221 21.54 -12.05 18.06
C ARG A 221 21.90 -12.66 19.43
N ASP A 222 20.89 -12.98 20.26
CA ASP A 222 21.11 -13.58 21.57
C ASP A 222 19.91 -14.44 22.04
N ASN A 223 19.57 -15.48 21.29
CA ASN A 223 18.72 -16.55 21.81
C ASN A 223 19.50 -17.52 22.72
N ARG A 224 20.75 -17.16 23.06
CA ARG A 224 21.44 -17.83 24.14
C ARG A 224 20.89 -17.34 25.43
N THR A 225 20.34 -18.26 26.22
CA THR A 225 19.96 -17.95 27.59
C THR A 225 21.19 -17.46 28.36
N ALA A 226 21.00 -16.70 29.43
CA ALA A 226 22.10 -16.27 30.29
C ALA A 226 22.96 -17.47 30.75
N GLU A 227 22.35 -18.66 30.92
CA GLU A 227 23.01 -19.91 31.21
C GLU A 227 23.90 -20.41 30.06
N GLN A 228 23.44 -20.30 28.80
CA GLN A 228 24.24 -20.67 27.64
C GLN A 228 25.42 -19.72 27.44
N ILE A 229 25.23 -18.43 27.70
CA ILE A 229 26.31 -17.44 27.63
C ILE A 229 27.32 -17.70 28.76
N ALA A 230 26.86 -18.02 29.95
CA ALA A 230 27.73 -18.37 31.07
C ALA A 230 28.52 -19.65 30.77
N GLN A 231 27.89 -20.67 30.17
CA GLN A 231 28.53 -21.92 29.79
C GLN A 231 29.60 -21.70 28.72
N ASP A 232 29.29 -20.91 27.66
CA ASP A 232 30.24 -20.57 26.60
C ASP A 232 31.45 -19.79 27.15
N VAL A 233 31.25 -18.93 28.16
CA VAL A 233 32.31 -18.20 28.80
C VAL A 233 33.17 -19.16 29.67
N GLU A 234 32.53 -20.07 30.37
CA GLU A 234 33.23 -21.06 31.22
C GLU A 234 34.05 -22.05 30.39
N ASP A 235 33.48 -22.48 29.25
CA ASP A 235 34.16 -23.35 28.30
C ASP A 235 35.35 -22.65 27.61
N SER A 236 35.27 -21.33 27.38
CA SER A 236 36.34 -20.53 26.78
C SER A 236 37.57 -20.35 27.70
N PHE A 237 37.36 -20.52 29.01
CA PHE A 237 38.44 -20.49 30.04
C PHE A 237 38.96 -21.84 30.45
N SER A 238 38.40 -22.96 29.90
CA SER A 238 38.72 -24.33 30.30
C SER A 238 39.70 -25.04 29.40
N ASP A 239 40.32 -24.38 28.41
CA ASP A 239 41.33 -24.98 27.55
C ASP A 239 42.73 -24.73 28.13
N PRO A 240 43.57 -25.79 28.34
CA PRO A 240 44.86 -25.69 28.99
C PRO A 240 45.94 -25.05 28.13
#